data_36b02f8e85d695230fb2394cc55981be
#
_entry.id   36b02f8e85d695230fb2394cc55981be
#
_cell.length_a   1.000
_cell.length_b   1.000
_cell.length_c   1.000
_cell.angle_alpha   90.00
_cell.angle_beta   90.00
_cell.angle_gamma   90.00
#
_symmetry.space_group_name_H-M   'P 1'
#
loop_
_entity.id
_entity.type
_entity.pdbx_description
1 polymer ?
#
loop_
_entity_poly.entity_id
_entity_poly.type
_entity_poly.pdbx_seq_one_letter_code
_entity_poly.pdbx_strand_id
1 'polypeptide(L)'
;DTIKVPHMALLRNLRNIFTEINDVEVAKKVLADLKGGVLYGKQFPFRYYTAYKEIEKVSINHKGLILDSLQECLDISVANFPKLKGKVACLSDNSGSSWGAVTSEYGTTAIAEIANLSSIITALASDEGYVGVFGDKLSLKPVSKRDGIISQLKETCERGRAQGGGT
;
A
#
# COMPACT_ATOMS: atom_id res chain seq x y z
N ASP A 1 -23.62 24.84 3.06
CA ASP A 1 -23.42 23.44 3.51
C ASP A 1 -22.48 22.74 2.57
N THR A 2 -21.23 22.57 3.01
CA THR A 2 -20.24 21.81 2.24
C THR A 2 -20.55 20.32 2.42
N ILE A 3 -21.05 19.69 1.37
CA ILE A 3 -21.26 18.23 1.38
C ILE A 3 -19.87 17.58 1.49
N LYS A 4 -19.54 17.07 2.66
CA LYS A 4 -18.28 16.37 2.90
C LYS A 4 -18.37 14.98 2.27
N VAL A 5 -17.60 14.76 1.22
CA VAL A 5 -17.52 13.45 0.55
C VAL A 5 -16.94 12.42 1.53
N PRO A 6 -17.59 11.27 1.76
CA PRO A 6 -17.05 10.22 2.62
C PRO A 6 -15.67 9.77 2.13
N HIS A 7 -14.76 9.52 3.07
CA HIS A 7 -13.36 9.17 2.77
C HIS A 7 -13.22 8.00 1.78
N MET A 8 -14.01 6.93 1.96
CA MET A 8 -13.98 5.79 1.04
C MET A 8 -14.47 6.17 -0.36
N ALA A 9 -15.48 7.02 -0.47
CA ALA A 9 -15.99 7.49 -1.76
C ALA A 9 -14.95 8.35 -2.47
N LEU A 10 -14.25 9.21 -1.74
CA LEU A 10 -13.15 10.01 -2.27
C LEU A 10 -12.01 9.12 -2.77
N LEU A 11 -11.57 8.15 -1.97
CA LEU A 11 -10.50 7.21 -2.33
C LEU A 11 -10.83 6.39 -3.60
N ARG A 12 -12.07 5.89 -3.71
CA ARG A 12 -12.50 5.09 -4.85
C ARG A 12 -12.67 5.89 -6.14
N ASN A 13 -12.94 7.19 -6.04
CA ASN A 13 -13.23 8.04 -7.18
C ASN A 13 -12.08 8.98 -7.56
N LEU A 14 -10.89 8.81 -6.99
CA LEU A 14 -9.74 9.68 -7.28
C LEU A 14 -9.49 9.87 -8.77
N ARG A 15 -9.49 8.79 -9.54
CA ARG A 15 -9.28 8.85 -10.98
C ARG A 15 -10.31 9.75 -11.67
N ASN A 16 -11.59 9.56 -11.38
CA ASN A 16 -12.67 10.35 -12.00
C ASN A 16 -12.61 11.81 -11.56
N ILE A 17 -12.38 12.06 -10.28
CA ILE A 17 -12.28 13.41 -9.72
C ILE A 17 -11.12 14.18 -10.37
N PHE A 18 -9.93 13.57 -10.46
CA PHE A 18 -8.74 14.22 -10.98
C PHE A 18 -8.68 14.30 -12.50
N THR A 19 -9.56 13.63 -13.23
CA THR A 19 -9.77 13.86 -14.67
C THR A 19 -10.30 15.26 -14.92
N GLU A 20 -11.10 15.80 -14.01
CA GLU A 20 -11.74 17.11 -14.14
C GLU A 20 -10.96 18.27 -13.48
N ILE A 21 -9.99 17.96 -12.61
CA ILE A 21 -9.24 18.99 -11.87
C ILE A 21 -8.00 19.42 -12.66
N ASN A 22 -7.99 20.70 -13.07
CA ASN A 22 -6.83 21.32 -13.72
C ASN A 22 -6.05 22.25 -12.77
N ASP A 23 -6.72 22.83 -11.77
CA ASP A 23 -6.12 23.75 -10.81
C ASP A 23 -5.35 22.98 -9.72
N VAL A 24 -4.06 23.31 -9.57
CA VAL A 24 -3.19 22.67 -8.58
C VAL A 24 -3.61 22.96 -7.13
N GLU A 25 -4.16 24.13 -6.85
CA GLU A 25 -4.60 24.46 -5.48
C GLU A 25 -5.88 23.68 -5.10
N VAL A 26 -6.78 23.46 -6.06
CA VAL A 26 -7.94 22.58 -5.89
C VAL A 26 -7.48 21.14 -5.67
N ALA A 27 -6.50 20.67 -6.46
CA ALA A 27 -5.91 19.35 -6.31
C ALA A 27 -5.32 19.14 -4.92
N LYS A 28 -4.50 20.08 -4.44
CA LYS A 28 -3.91 20.04 -3.08
C LYS A 28 -4.97 20.00 -1.98
N LYS A 29 -6.05 20.75 -2.13
CA LYS A 29 -7.15 20.78 -1.16
C LYS A 29 -7.87 19.43 -1.08
N VAL A 30 -8.19 18.84 -2.22
CA VAL A 30 -8.83 17.50 -2.28
C VAL A 30 -7.91 16.43 -1.66
N LEU A 31 -6.62 16.48 -1.95
CA LEU A 31 -5.65 15.53 -1.37
C LEU A 31 -5.43 15.76 0.13
N ALA A 32 -5.49 16.99 0.61
CA ALA A 32 -5.47 17.30 2.04
C ALA A 32 -6.70 16.70 2.76
N ASP A 33 -7.88 16.80 2.16
CA ASP A 33 -9.11 16.18 2.67
C ASP A 33 -9.00 14.65 2.69
N LEU A 34 -8.40 14.05 1.66
CA LEU A 34 -8.14 12.62 1.63
C LEU A 34 -7.23 12.19 2.79
N LYS A 35 -6.11 12.86 2.99
CA LYS A 35 -5.17 12.57 4.10
C LYS A 35 -5.82 12.78 5.47
N GLY A 36 -6.57 13.85 5.63
CA GLY A 36 -7.28 14.15 6.88
C GLY A 36 -8.36 13.12 7.24
N GLY A 37 -8.89 12.39 6.26
CA GLY A 37 -9.89 11.36 6.44
C GLY A 37 -9.36 9.96 6.82
N VAL A 38 -8.06 9.72 6.72
CA VAL A 38 -7.47 8.37 6.87
C VAL A 38 -7.81 7.73 8.22
N LEU A 39 -7.61 8.44 9.33
CA LEU A 39 -7.85 7.91 10.68
C LEU A 39 -9.33 7.65 10.97
N TYR A 40 -10.22 8.45 10.38
CA TYR A 40 -11.66 8.32 10.56
C TYR A 40 -12.29 7.33 9.59
N GLY A 41 -11.70 7.18 8.41
CA GLY A 41 -12.20 6.31 7.34
C GLY A 41 -12.03 4.82 7.63
N LYS A 42 -11.14 4.45 8.55
CA LYS A 42 -10.87 3.07 8.99
C LYS A 42 -10.69 2.08 7.83
N GLN A 43 -10.04 2.54 6.76
CA GLN A 43 -9.74 1.66 5.64
C GLN A 43 -8.51 0.80 5.93
N PHE A 44 -8.53 -0.43 5.42
CA PHE A 44 -7.34 -1.28 5.48
C PHE A 44 -6.20 -0.67 4.66
N PRO A 45 -4.95 -0.76 5.12
CA PRO A 45 -3.79 -0.17 4.44
C PRO A 45 -3.67 -0.55 2.96
N PHE A 46 -4.01 -1.80 2.59
CA PHE A 46 -3.94 -2.26 1.21
C PHE A 46 -4.86 -1.49 0.25
N ARG A 47 -5.90 -0.81 0.75
CA ARG A 47 -6.79 0.03 -0.07
C ARG A 47 -6.04 1.21 -0.67
N TYR A 48 -5.14 1.83 0.09
CA TYR A 48 -4.30 2.92 -0.39
C TYR A 48 -3.27 2.42 -1.40
N TYR A 49 -2.71 1.25 -1.18
CA TYR A 49 -1.81 0.61 -2.13
C TYR A 49 -2.51 0.26 -3.45
N THR A 50 -3.70 -0.30 -3.40
CA THR A 50 -4.51 -0.60 -4.60
C THR A 50 -4.80 0.68 -5.39
N ALA A 51 -5.23 1.75 -4.71
CA ALA A 51 -5.45 3.06 -5.34
C ALA A 51 -4.15 3.61 -5.96
N TYR A 52 -3.02 3.48 -5.28
CA TYR A 52 -1.71 3.87 -5.80
C TYR A 52 -1.39 3.15 -7.12
N LYS A 53 -1.55 1.84 -7.17
CA LYS A 53 -1.31 1.04 -8.38
C LYS A 53 -2.21 1.45 -9.54
N GLU A 54 -3.47 1.75 -9.28
CA GLU A 54 -4.41 2.19 -10.32
C GLU A 54 -4.04 3.55 -10.89
N ILE A 55 -3.67 4.51 -10.03
CA ILE A 55 -3.21 5.84 -10.47
C ILE A 55 -1.88 5.74 -11.22
N GLU A 56 -0.97 4.87 -10.79
CA GLU A 56 0.32 4.66 -11.46
C GLU A 56 0.18 4.27 -12.94
N LYS A 57 -0.88 3.53 -13.29
CA LYS A 57 -1.15 3.01 -14.64
C LYS A 57 -1.82 4.01 -15.59
N VAL A 58 -2.41 5.08 -15.08
CA VAL A 58 -3.19 6.02 -15.89
C VAL A 58 -2.42 7.32 -16.14
N SER A 59 -2.74 7.98 -17.26
CA SER A 59 -2.30 9.36 -17.51
C SER A 59 -3.36 10.30 -16.97
N ILE A 60 -3.03 11.08 -15.96
CA ILE A 60 -3.97 11.92 -15.23
C ILE A 60 -3.27 13.18 -14.72
N ASN A 61 -4.02 14.28 -14.62
CA ASN A 61 -3.50 15.53 -14.09
C ASN A 61 -3.04 15.37 -12.64
N HIS A 62 -1.95 16.05 -12.27
CA HIS A 62 -1.39 16.04 -10.91
C HIS A 62 -1.01 14.64 -10.38
N LYS A 63 -0.69 13.69 -11.27
CA LYS A 63 -0.37 12.31 -10.94
C LYS A 63 0.66 12.18 -9.80
N GLY A 64 1.76 12.94 -9.87
CA GLY A 64 2.79 12.92 -8.84
C GLY A 64 2.25 13.29 -7.46
N LEU A 65 1.45 14.35 -7.37
CA LEU A 65 0.82 14.78 -6.11
C LEU A 65 -0.14 13.72 -5.55
N ILE A 66 -0.88 13.03 -6.42
CA ILE A 66 -1.82 11.98 -6.02
C ILE A 66 -1.03 10.79 -5.44
N LEU A 67 0.02 10.34 -6.15
CA LEU A 67 0.85 9.22 -5.71
C LEU A 67 1.54 9.50 -4.37
N ASP A 68 2.11 10.69 -4.20
CA ASP A 68 2.72 11.12 -2.94
C ASP A 68 1.69 11.14 -1.80
N SER A 69 0.50 11.66 -2.05
CA SER A 69 -0.57 11.70 -1.06
C SER A 69 -1.08 10.31 -0.68
N LEU A 70 -1.18 9.37 -1.61
CA LEU A 70 -1.56 7.98 -1.33
C LEU A 70 -0.49 7.25 -0.50
N GLN A 71 0.78 7.51 -0.75
CA GLN A 71 1.88 7.01 0.07
C GLN A 71 1.79 7.55 1.50
N GLU A 72 1.56 8.85 1.67
CA GLU A 72 1.33 9.46 2.99
C GLU A 72 0.09 8.87 3.69
N CYS A 73 -1.02 8.64 2.96
CA CYS A 73 -2.21 7.98 3.50
C CYS A 73 -1.90 6.59 4.03
N LEU A 74 -1.11 5.81 3.29
CA LEU A 74 -0.67 4.49 3.73
C LEU A 74 0.14 4.58 5.02
N ASP A 75 1.12 5.48 5.08
CA ASP A 75 1.95 5.69 6.27
C ASP A 75 1.10 6.11 7.49
N ILE A 76 0.15 7.02 7.31
CA ILE A 76 -0.79 7.44 8.36
C ILE A 76 -1.65 6.26 8.82
N SER A 77 -2.14 5.43 7.90
CA SER A 77 -3.04 4.31 8.21
C SER A 77 -2.38 3.26 9.11
N VAL A 78 -1.06 3.14 9.06
CA VAL A 78 -0.29 2.16 9.85
C VAL A 78 0.32 2.73 11.12
N ALA A 79 0.32 4.05 11.30
CA ALA A 79 0.96 4.71 12.44
C ALA A 79 0.41 4.28 13.81
N ASN A 80 -0.86 3.86 13.86
CA ASN A 80 -1.55 3.43 15.07
C ASN A 80 -1.64 1.90 15.24
N PHE A 81 -0.91 1.13 14.44
CA PHE A 81 -0.86 -0.33 14.63
C PHE A 81 -0.26 -0.68 15.99
N PRO A 82 -0.75 -1.75 16.64
CA PRO A 82 -0.20 -2.21 17.92
C PRO A 82 1.30 -2.47 17.80
N LYS A 83 2.05 -2.00 18.81
CA LYS A 83 3.49 -2.25 18.88
C LYS A 83 3.75 -3.67 19.39
N LEU A 84 4.65 -4.38 18.70
CA LEU A 84 5.09 -5.72 19.03
C LEU A 84 6.47 -5.66 19.68
N LYS A 85 6.63 -6.24 20.86
CA LYS A 85 7.91 -6.28 21.56
C LYS A 85 8.80 -7.39 21.00
N GLY A 86 10.10 -7.11 20.93
CA GLY A 86 11.13 -8.09 20.58
C GLY A 86 11.36 -8.24 19.08
N LYS A 87 11.95 -9.37 18.71
CA LYS A 87 12.26 -9.73 17.33
C LYS A 87 11.09 -10.45 16.69
N VAL A 88 10.66 -9.99 15.54
CA VAL A 88 9.54 -10.57 14.79
C VAL A 88 9.98 -10.84 13.35
N ALA A 89 9.84 -12.07 12.90
CA ALA A 89 10.01 -12.46 11.51
C ALA A 89 8.62 -12.72 10.89
N CYS A 90 8.28 -11.95 9.87
CA CYS A 90 7.04 -12.11 9.13
C CYS A 90 7.35 -12.81 7.81
N LEU A 91 6.77 -13.98 7.58
CA LEU A 91 6.99 -14.77 6.39
C LEU A 91 5.76 -14.70 5.49
N SER A 92 5.97 -14.43 4.21
CA SER A 92 4.91 -14.40 3.20
C SER A 92 5.19 -15.36 2.06
N ASP A 93 4.14 -16.05 1.64
CA ASP A 93 4.16 -16.94 0.49
C ASP A 93 4.22 -16.12 -0.80
N ASN A 94 5.27 -16.34 -1.58
CA ASN A 94 5.50 -15.73 -2.89
C ASN A 94 5.58 -16.79 -4.00
N SER A 95 4.98 -17.95 -3.78
CA SER A 95 4.85 -19.00 -4.80
C SER A 95 4.03 -18.54 -6.01
N GLY A 96 4.11 -19.30 -7.08
CA GLY A 96 3.39 -18.98 -8.32
C GLY A 96 1.88 -18.82 -8.14
N SER A 97 1.26 -19.62 -7.27
CA SER A 97 -0.17 -19.53 -6.98
C SER A 97 -0.54 -18.19 -6.29
N SER A 98 0.30 -17.72 -5.38
CA SER A 98 0.09 -16.43 -4.69
C SER A 98 0.22 -15.22 -5.61
N TRP A 99 1.03 -15.32 -6.67
CA TRP A 99 1.13 -14.31 -7.72
C TRP A 99 0.04 -14.43 -8.78
N GLY A 100 -0.48 -15.63 -9.02
CA GLY A 100 -1.56 -15.88 -9.97
C GLY A 100 -2.96 -15.55 -9.45
N ALA A 101 -3.13 -15.46 -8.14
CA ALA A 101 -4.42 -15.14 -7.53
C ALA A 101 -4.54 -13.63 -7.24
N VAL A 102 -5.70 -13.08 -7.56
CA VAL A 102 -6.03 -11.66 -7.33
C VAL A 102 -7.07 -11.50 -6.23
N THR A 103 -7.09 -10.34 -5.58
CA THR A 103 -7.93 -10.06 -4.41
C THR A 103 -9.41 -9.83 -4.74
N SER A 104 -9.74 -9.60 -6.00
CA SER A 104 -11.12 -9.44 -6.48
C SER A 104 -11.21 -9.75 -7.97
N GLU A 105 -12.42 -10.06 -8.44
CA GLU A 105 -12.70 -10.41 -9.84
C GLU A 105 -12.16 -9.39 -10.86
N TYR A 106 -12.22 -8.11 -10.51
CA TYR A 106 -11.73 -7.00 -11.35
C TYR A 106 -10.42 -6.38 -10.84
N GLY A 107 -9.84 -6.97 -9.80
CA GLY A 107 -8.61 -6.47 -9.18
C GLY A 107 -7.37 -6.93 -9.91
N THR A 108 -6.31 -6.11 -9.85
CA THR A 108 -4.99 -6.44 -10.39
C THR A 108 -3.93 -6.64 -9.29
N THR A 109 -4.34 -6.56 -8.03
CA THR A 109 -3.44 -6.74 -6.88
C THR A 109 -3.40 -8.22 -6.51
N ALA A 110 -2.23 -8.83 -6.64
CA ALA A 110 -2.01 -10.22 -6.29
C ALA A 110 -2.08 -10.46 -4.78
N ILE A 111 -2.45 -11.67 -4.37
CA ILE A 111 -2.46 -12.07 -2.96
C ILE A 111 -1.07 -11.93 -2.35
N ALA A 112 -0.01 -12.29 -3.08
CA ALA A 112 1.38 -12.10 -2.66
C ALA A 112 1.71 -10.63 -2.31
N GLU A 113 1.20 -9.67 -3.07
CA GLU A 113 1.42 -8.25 -2.78
C GLU A 113 0.80 -7.83 -1.45
N ILE A 114 -0.41 -8.31 -1.15
CA ILE A 114 -1.10 -8.03 0.12
C ILE A 114 -0.37 -8.72 1.29
N ALA A 115 0.06 -9.97 1.11
CA ALA A 115 0.84 -10.69 2.11
C ALA A 115 2.17 -9.99 2.41
N ASN A 116 2.88 -9.54 1.39
CA ASN A 116 4.14 -8.79 1.53
C ASN A 116 3.91 -7.46 2.25
N LEU A 117 2.86 -6.71 1.89
CA LEU A 117 2.50 -5.47 2.58
C LEU A 117 2.18 -5.71 4.05
N SER A 118 1.40 -6.74 4.36
CA SER A 118 1.05 -7.11 5.74
C SER A 118 2.29 -7.49 6.55
N SER A 119 3.23 -8.23 5.95
CA SER A 119 4.52 -8.57 6.57
C SER A 119 5.37 -7.34 6.88
N ILE A 120 5.46 -6.40 5.96
CA ILE A 120 6.20 -5.14 6.15
C ILE A 120 5.59 -4.33 7.30
N ILE A 121 4.27 -4.15 7.32
CA ILE A 121 3.55 -3.40 8.35
C ILE A 121 3.77 -4.03 9.73
N THR A 122 3.65 -5.34 9.83
CA THR A 122 3.85 -6.08 11.10
C THR A 122 5.30 -5.98 11.57
N ALA A 123 6.26 -6.13 10.65
CA ALA A 123 7.69 -6.00 10.97
C ALA A 123 8.04 -4.57 11.42
N LEU A 124 7.49 -3.53 10.78
CA LEU A 124 7.66 -2.13 11.18
C LEU A 124 7.09 -1.83 12.57
N ALA A 125 6.04 -2.54 12.97
CA ALA A 125 5.42 -2.39 14.28
C ALA A 125 6.22 -3.07 15.41
N SER A 126 7.24 -3.87 15.10
CA SER A 126 8.08 -4.56 16.07
C SER A 126 9.35 -3.78 16.42
N ASP A 127 9.99 -4.14 17.54
CA ASP A 127 11.27 -3.54 17.93
C ASP A 127 12.37 -3.87 16.92
N GLU A 128 12.42 -5.12 16.47
CA GLU A 128 13.34 -5.59 15.44
C GLU A 128 12.58 -6.52 14.48
N GLY A 129 12.26 -6.01 13.29
CA GLY A 129 11.42 -6.68 12.32
C GLY A 129 12.18 -7.22 11.12
N TYR A 130 11.79 -8.41 10.68
CA TYR A 130 12.30 -9.07 9.47
C TYR A 130 11.15 -9.46 8.57
N VAL A 131 11.36 -9.31 7.27
CA VAL A 131 10.42 -9.74 6.24
C VAL A 131 11.05 -10.87 5.45
N GLY A 132 10.46 -12.05 5.52
CA GLY A 132 10.83 -13.22 4.75
C GLY A 132 9.83 -13.47 3.63
N VAL A 133 10.34 -13.67 2.44
CA VAL A 133 9.56 -14.07 1.26
C VAL A 133 10.03 -15.44 0.81
N PHE A 134 9.11 -16.35 0.55
CA PHE A 134 9.45 -17.70 0.15
C PHE A 134 8.65 -18.18 -1.07
N GLY A 135 9.26 -19.05 -1.82
CA GLY A 135 8.78 -19.92 -2.86
C GLY A 135 9.58 -21.19 -2.73
N ASP A 136 10.35 -21.57 -3.76
CA ASP A 136 11.32 -22.68 -3.66
C ASP A 136 12.43 -22.41 -2.65
N LYS A 137 12.71 -21.14 -2.38
CA LYS A 137 13.74 -20.65 -1.45
C LYS A 137 13.14 -19.62 -0.52
N LEU A 138 13.81 -19.38 0.59
CA LEU A 138 13.50 -18.30 1.54
C LEU A 138 14.54 -17.18 1.46
N SER A 139 14.09 -15.96 1.36
CA SER A 139 14.91 -14.76 1.52
C SER A 139 14.39 -13.93 2.69
N LEU A 140 15.19 -13.79 3.74
CA LEU A 140 14.89 -13.02 4.94
C LEU A 140 15.73 -11.75 4.98
N LYS A 141 15.11 -10.61 5.25
CA LYS A 141 15.77 -9.29 5.29
C LYS A 141 15.17 -8.43 6.40
N PRO A 142 15.98 -7.64 7.14
CA PRO A 142 15.45 -6.69 8.10
C PRO A 142 14.61 -5.62 7.39
N VAL A 143 13.50 -5.22 8.02
CA VAL A 143 12.70 -4.10 7.56
C VAL A 143 13.41 -2.78 7.86
N SER A 144 13.29 -1.80 6.97
CA SER A 144 13.82 -0.46 7.18
C SER A 144 12.75 0.45 7.79
N LYS A 145 13.05 1.09 8.92
CA LYS A 145 12.18 2.10 9.53
C LYS A 145 12.34 3.50 8.89
N ARG A 146 13.28 3.66 7.95
CA ARG A 146 13.60 4.93 7.27
C ARG A 146 12.97 5.02 5.89
N ASP A 147 12.85 3.89 5.20
CA ASP A 147 12.33 3.84 3.84
C ASP A 147 10.80 3.84 3.83
N GLY A 148 10.20 4.43 2.80
CA GLY A 148 8.75 4.43 2.62
C GLY A 148 8.19 3.01 2.43
N ILE A 149 6.97 2.77 2.89
CA ILE A 149 6.33 1.45 2.82
C ILE A 149 6.18 0.98 1.37
N ILE A 150 5.76 1.85 0.46
CA ILE A 150 5.59 1.49 -0.97
C ILE A 150 6.92 1.09 -1.61
N SER A 151 8.00 1.81 -1.32
CA SER A 151 9.34 1.49 -1.81
C SER A 151 9.80 0.11 -1.33
N GLN A 152 9.64 -0.16 -0.04
CA GLN A 152 9.97 -1.47 0.54
C GLN A 152 9.09 -2.58 -0.02
N LEU A 153 7.80 -2.31 -0.27
CA LEU A 153 6.89 -3.28 -0.87
C LEU A 153 7.31 -3.66 -2.29
N LYS A 154 7.68 -2.68 -3.12
CA LYS A 154 8.19 -2.94 -4.47
C LYS A 154 9.44 -3.82 -4.44
N GLU A 155 10.41 -3.51 -3.60
CA GLU A 155 11.63 -4.32 -3.41
C GLU A 155 11.30 -5.72 -2.90
N THR A 156 10.41 -5.83 -1.92
CA THR A 156 9.99 -7.12 -1.35
C THR A 156 9.29 -8.00 -2.39
N CYS A 157 8.44 -7.42 -3.24
CA CYS A 157 7.79 -8.15 -4.33
C CYS A 157 8.77 -8.64 -5.38
N GLU A 158 9.74 -7.82 -5.78
CA GLU A 158 10.81 -8.25 -6.69
C GLU A 158 11.61 -9.41 -6.11
N ARG A 159 12.01 -9.28 -4.84
CA ARG A 159 12.73 -10.31 -4.10
C ARG A 159 11.90 -11.60 -3.95
N GLY A 160 10.60 -11.47 -3.72
CA GLY A 160 9.67 -12.60 -3.63
C GLY A 160 9.56 -13.38 -4.93
N ARG A 161 9.43 -12.69 -6.06
CA ARG A 161 9.36 -13.33 -7.39
C ARG A 161 10.65 -14.08 -7.73
N ALA A 162 11.79 -13.65 -7.22
CA ALA A 162 13.09 -14.30 -7.43
C ALA A 162 13.28 -15.59 -6.63
N GLN A 163 12.36 -15.94 -5.70
CA GLN A 163 12.49 -17.15 -4.87
C GLN A 163 12.00 -18.44 -5.56
N GLY A 164 11.46 -18.35 -6.76
CA GLY A 164 10.90 -19.49 -7.49
C GLY A 164 9.40 -19.67 -7.27
N GLY A 165 8.80 -20.53 -8.10
CA GLY A 165 7.33 -20.69 -8.16
C GLY A 165 6.74 -21.78 -7.26
N GLY A 166 7.58 -22.61 -6.63
CA GLY A 166 7.14 -23.68 -5.73
C GLY A 166 6.91 -23.24 -4.30
N THR A 167 6.38 -24.15 -3.49
CA THR A 167 6.23 -24.02 -2.03
C THR A 167 6.63 -25.33 -1.35
#